data_ca4234a2c3cd796a1ba66ed92d76e9b3
#
_entry.id   ca4234a2c3cd796a1ba66ed92d76e9b3
#
_cell.length_a   1.000
_cell.length_b   1.000
_cell.length_c   1.000
_cell.angle_alpha   90.00
_cell.angle_beta   90.00
_cell.angle_gamma   90.00
#
_symmetry.space_group_name_H-M   'P 1'
#
loop_
_entity.id
_entity.type
_entity.pdbx_description
1 polymer ?
#
loop_
_entity_poly.entity_id
_entity_poly.type
_entity_poly.pdbx_seq_one_letter_code
_entity_poly.pdbx_strand_id
1 'polypeptide(L)'
;YHGWLGQICGGSYGTALEGYTTGNLRRAFGEKLNGYVKEPETYNDDITFQIALLSAAERLEAGKEFSSYTIAEEWLRLIYFGWSAEYYALENLRRGIFPPASGSFRNAYSEWIGAQMRTMVCGLLAPGDPVKAAHLAWLDSRISHTGNGIYAGIHSAAMTSLAFLMDDPRELLRESRNFIPADTLFL
;
A
#
# COMPACT_ATOMS: atom_id res chain seq x y z
N TYR A 1 -2.61 0.67 -16.64
CA TYR A 1 -3.60 1.74 -16.55
C TYR A 1 -4.91 1.25 -15.91
N HIS A 2 -5.59 0.23 -16.47
CA HIS A 2 -6.89 -0.22 -15.97
C HIS A 2 -6.85 -0.76 -14.54
N GLY A 3 -5.79 -1.46 -14.14
CA GLY A 3 -5.60 -1.93 -12.77
C GLY A 3 -5.55 -0.78 -11.75
N TRP A 4 -4.83 0.28 -12.08
CA TRP A 4 -4.75 1.46 -11.21
C TRP A 4 -6.07 2.25 -11.19
N LEU A 5 -6.74 2.37 -12.32
CA LEU A 5 -8.09 2.95 -12.38
C LEU A 5 -9.07 2.16 -11.51
N GLY A 6 -9.01 0.83 -11.54
CA GLY A 6 -9.82 -0.04 -10.67
C GLY A 6 -9.58 0.23 -9.18
N GLN A 7 -8.33 0.42 -8.77
CA GLN A 7 -7.98 0.77 -7.39
C GLN A 7 -8.52 2.16 -7.00
N ILE A 8 -8.38 3.15 -7.88
CA ILE A 8 -8.94 4.51 -7.63
C ILE A 8 -10.45 4.44 -7.45
N CYS A 9 -11.15 3.71 -8.31
CA CYS A 9 -12.59 3.51 -8.19
C CYS A 9 -12.96 2.79 -6.89
N GLY A 10 -12.23 1.72 -6.54
CA GLY A 10 -12.44 0.94 -5.32
C GLY A 10 -12.20 1.76 -4.05
N GLY A 11 -11.10 2.52 -4.00
CA GLY A 11 -10.77 3.41 -2.90
C GLY A 11 -11.81 4.52 -2.74
N SER A 12 -12.22 5.16 -3.83
CA SER A 12 -13.26 6.19 -3.80
C SER A 12 -14.61 5.64 -3.32
N TYR A 13 -14.95 4.41 -3.70
CA TYR A 13 -16.15 3.72 -3.22
C TYR A 13 -16.04 3.38 -1.73
N GLY A 14 -14.89 2.83 -1.31
CA GLY A 14 -14.63 2.34 0.05
C GLY A 14 -14.55 3.45 1.09
N THR A 15 -13.97 4.60 0.76
CA THR A 15 -13.80 5.74 1.68
C THR A 15 -15.10 6.15 2.37
N ALA A 16 -16.22 6.14 1.65
CA ALA A 16 -17.53 6.47 2.21
C ALA A 16 -18.09 5.42 3.18
N LEU A 17 -17.49 4.23 3.22
CA LEU A 17 -17.93 3.07 3.99
C LEU A 17 -17.00 2.76 5.17
N GLU A 18 -15.90 3.47 5.31
CA GLU A 18 -14.93 3.28 6.39
C GLU A 18 -15.58 3.46 7.77
N GLY A 19 -15.19 2.59 8.71
CA GLY A 19 -15.71 2.61 10.08
C GLY A 19 -17.09 1.97 10.26
N TYR A 20 -17.77 1.57 9.20
CA TYR A 20 -19.02 0.86 9.31
C TYR A 20 -18.80 -0.64 9.60
N THR A 21 -19.56 -1.18 10.53
CA THR A 21 -19.72 -2.64 10.64
C THR A 21 -20.70 -3.16 9.59
N THR A 22 -20.63 -4.45 9.23
CA THR A 22 -21.59 -5.07 8.30
C THR A 22 -23.04 -4.81 8.67
N GLY A 23 -23.38 -4.88 9.97
CA GLY A 23 -24.74 -4.61 10.45
C GLY A 23 -25.15 -3.14 10.27
N ASN A 24 -24.22 -2.20 10.43
CA ASN A 24 -24.47 -0.77 10.22
C ASN A 24 -24.62 -0.46 8.73
N LEU A 25 -23.79 -1.07 7.86
CA LEU A 25 -23.94 -0.93 6.41
C LEU A 25 -25.30 -1.40 5.93
N ARG A 26 -25.74 -2.58 6.36
CA ARG A 26 -27.07 -3.11 6.00
C ARG A 26 -28.22 -2.22 6.45
N ARG A 27 -28.11 -1.64 7.67
CA ARG A 27 -29.13 -0.72 8.18
C ARG A 27 -29.15 0.62 7.42
N ALA A 28 -28.00 1.14 7.05
CA ALA A 28 -27.89 2.45 6.40
C ALA A 28 -28.21 2.38 4.91
N PHE A 29 -27.78 1.33 4.22
CA PHE A 29 -27.76 1.24 2.76
C PHE A 29 -28.50 0.01 2.19
N GLY A 30 -29.09 -0.85 3.05
CA GLY A 30 -29.80 -2.05 2.64
C GLY A 30 -28.87 -3.23 2.36
N GLU A 31 -29.43 -4.29 1.75
CA GLU A 31 -28.69 -5.54 1.51
C GLU A 31 -27.71 -5.47 0.32
N LYS A 32 -27.87 -4.49 -0.57
CA LYS A 32 -27.07 -4.36 -1.78
C LYS A 32 -26.50 -2.95 -1.91
N LEU A 33 -25.18 -2.88 -1.87
CA LEU A 33 -24.44 -1.67 -2.23
C LEU A 33 -24.08 -1.73 -3.72
N ASN A 34 -24.87 -1.07 -4.55
CA ASN A 34 -24.77 -1.16 -6.01
C ASN A 34 -24.12 0.06 -6.68
N GLY A 35 -23.57 0.99 -5.93
CA GLY A 35 -22.93 2.20 -6.44
C GLY A 35 -22.41 3.09 -5.34
N TYR A 36 -21.85 4.23 -5.70
CA TYR A 36 -21.38 5.21 -4.75
C TYR A 36 -22.52 5.69 -3.85
N VAL A 37 -22.28 5.64 -2.55
CA VAL A 37 -23.26 6.11 -1.53
C VAL A 37 -23.03 7.57 -1.18
N LYS A 38 -21.84 8.08 -1.42
CA LYS A 38 -21.43 9.46 -1.21
C LYS A 38 -20.25 9.79 -2.14
N GLU A 39 -20.22 11.02 -2.63
CA GLU A 39 -19.03 11.53 -3.32
C GLU A 39 -17.83 11.55 -2.36
N PRO A 40 -16.66 11.08 -2.80
CA PRO A 40 -15.45 11.15 -1.98
C PRO A 40 -15.01 12.61 -1.82
N GLU A 41 -15.05 13.11 -0.59
CA GLU A 41 -14.73 14.52 -0.27
C GLU A 41 -13.34 14.65 0.37
N THR A 42 -12.66 13.55 0.59
CA THR A 42 -11.44 13.52 1.38
C THR A 42 -10.23 13.12 0.54
N TYR A 43 -9.09 13.58 0.99
CA TYR A 43 -7.79 13.10 0.58
C TYR A 43 -7.71 11.57 0.74
N ASN A 44 -7.37 10.87 -0.33
CA ASN A 44 -7.21 9.43 -0.33
C ASN A 44 -5.73 9.10 -0.23
N ASP A 45 -5.31 8.58 0.92
CA ASP A 45 -3.93 8.21 1.21
C ASP A 45 -3.50 6.95 0.45
N ASP A 46 -4.40 6.00 0.16
CA ASP A 46 -4.11 4.85 -0.70
C ASP A 46 -3.44 5.25 -2.01
N ILE A 47 -3.90 6.34 -2.61
CA ILE A 47 -3.41 6.81 -3.93
C ILE A 47 -2.22 7.75 -3.78
N THR A 48 -2.20 8.59 -2.76
CA THR A 48 -1.18 9.62 -2.62
C THR A 48 0.22 9.02 -2.42
N PHE A 49 0.32 7.99 -1.58
CA PHE A 49 1.59 7.29 -1.39
C PHE A 49 2.05 6.54 -2.65
N GLN A 50 1.12 6.06 -3.47
CA GLN A 50 1.44 5.47 -4.78
C GLN A 50 2.01 6.51 -5.75
N ILE A 51 1.46 7.72 -5.77
CA ILE A 51 1.98 8.81 -6.59
C ILE A 51 3.42 9.15 -6.17
N ALA A 52 3.72 9.15 -4.88
CA ALA A 52 5.07 9.39 -4.39
C ALA A 52 6.06 8.29 -4.85
N LEU A 53 5.66 7.01 -4.81
CA LEU A 53 6.47 5.91 -5.33
C LEU A 53 6.69 6.03 -6.83
N LEU A 54 5.64 6.31 -7.60
CA LEU A 54 5.74 6.51 -9.06
C LEU A 54 6.64 7.69 -9.39
N SER A 55 6.51 8.81 -8.67
CA SER A 55 7.38 9.98 -8.82
C SER A 55 8.85 9.65 -8.52
N ALA A 56 9.11 8.84 -7.49
CA ALA A 56 10.46 8.39 -7.19
C ALA A 56 11.05 7.55 -8.33
N ALA A 57 10.23 6.70 -8.96
CA ALA A 57 10.67 5.91 -10.10
C ALA A 57 10.94 6.77 -11.36
N GLU A 58 10.07 7.75 -11.64
CA GLU A 58 10.22 8.66 -12.79
C GLU A 58 11.41 9.62 -12.65
N ARG A 59 11.71 10.04 -11.44
CA ARG A 59 12.79 10.99 -11.14
C ARG A 59 14.14 10.33 -10.88
N LEU A 60 14.18 9.01 -10.91
CA LEU A 60 15.42 8.28 -10.67
C LEU A 60 16.45 8.63 -11.73
N GLU A 61 17.55 9.28 -11.29
CA GLU A 61 18.66 9.62 -12.18
C GLU A 61 19.37 8.37 -12.69
N ALA A 62 19.86 8.43 -13.92
CA ALA A 62 20.62 7.34 -14.51
C ALA A 62 21.81 6.93 -13.64
N GLY A 63 21.90 5.66 -13.30
CA GLY A 63 22.96 5.09 -12.45
C GLY A 63 22.71 5.15 -10.95
N LYS A 64 21.60 5.74 -10.50
CA LYS A 64 21.16 5.64 -9.10
C LYS A 64 20.30 4.41 -8.88
N GLU A 65 20.41 3.83 -7.68
CA GLU A 65 19.58 2.70 -7.27
C GLU A 65 18.23 3.18 -6.74
N PHE A 66 17.15 2.50 -7.17
CA PHE A 66 15.83 2.67 -6.61
C PHE A 66 15.78 2.04 -5.20
N SER A 67 15.51 2.83 -4.19
CA SER A 67 15.65 2.43 -2.80
C SER A 67 14.56 3.04 -1.91
N SER A 68 14.42 2.50 -0.69
CA SER A 68 13.56 3.13 0.33
C SER A 68 13.92 4.59 0.61
N TYR A 69 15.17 4.96 0.41
CA TYR A 69 15.63 6.33 0.62
C TYR A 69 15.08 7.26 -0.47
N THR A 70 15.20 6.88 -1.74
CA THR A 70 14.67 7.67 -2.86
C THR A 70 13.16 7.83 -2.81
N ILE A 71 12.42 6.80 -2.36
CA ILE A 71 10.97 6.89 -2.14
C ILE A 71 10.67 7.83 -0.95
N ALA A 72 11.43 7.74 0.14
CA ALA A 72 11.23 8.58 1.32
C ALA A 72 11.50 10.07 1.04
N GLU A 73 12.44 10.41 0.15
CA GLU A 73 12.67 11.78 -0.33
C GLU A 73 11.43 12.32 -1.06
N GLU A 74 10.78 11.49 -1.89
CA GLU A 74 9.52 11.88 -2.55
C GLU A 74 8.34 11.99 -1.56
N TRP A 75 8.32 11.19 -0.49
CA TRP A 75 7.36 11.39 0.59
C TRP A 75 7.51 12.78 1.22
N LEU A 76 8.73 13.18 1.56
CA LEU A 76 9.00 14.50 2.12
C LEU A 76 8.62 15.64 1.17
N ARG A 77 8.71 15.41 -0.13
CA ARG A 77 8.41 16.41 -1.16
C ARG A 77 6.90 16.53 -1.44
N LEU A 78 6.17 15.40 -1.50
CA LEU A 78 4.82 15.35 -2.01
C LEU A 78 3.75 15.18 -0.92
N ILE A 79 4.11 14.53 0.20
CA ILE A 79 3.12 14.14 1.20
C ILE A 79 3.16 15.13 2.38
N TYR A 80 2.10 15.91 2.46
CA TYR A 80 1.97 16.88 3.54
C TYR A 80 1.56 16.24 4.86
N PHE A 81 0.67 15.25 4.83
CA PHE A 81 0.09 14.59 5.99
C PHE A 81 -0.08 13.10 5.76
N GLY A 82 0.05 12.31 6.80
CA GLY A 82 -0.23 10.87 6.82
C GLY A 82 -1.05 10.49 8.06
N TRP A 83 -1.59 9.29 8.07
CA TRP A 83 -2.32 8.72 9.20
C TRP A 83 -1.49 7.64 9.88
N SER A 84 -1.78 7.33 11.13
CA SER A 84 -1.23 6.17 11.85
C SER A 84 0.28 5.98 11.64
N ALA A 85 0.70 4.86 11.03
CA ALA A 85 2.10 4.52 10.81
C ALA A 85 2.82 5.53 9.89
N GLU A 86 2.16 6.00 8.86
CA GLU A 86 2.68 6.97 7.90
C GLU A 86 2.90 8.34 8.52
N TYR A 87 2.03 8.76 9.44
CA TYR A 87 2.21 9.99 10.20
C TYR A 87 3.52 9.96 11.00
N TYR A 88 3.76 8.90 11.77
CA TYR A 88 4.99 8.77 12.54
C TYR A 88 6.22 8.65 11.66
N ALA A 89 6.11 7.94 10.54
CA ALA A 89 7.20 7.85 9.58
C ALA A 89 7.55 9.21 8.97
N LEU A 90 6.57 10.01 8.55
CA LEU A 90 6.78 11.37 8.04
C LEU A 90 7.43 12.27 9.09
N GLU A 91 6.99 12.21 10.35
CA GLU A 91 7.61 12.97 11.44
C GLU A 91 9.06 12.53 11.69
N ASN A 92 9.34 11.22 11.58
CA ASN A 92 10.70 10.69 11.70
C ASN A 92 11.58 11.16 10.54
N LEU A 93 11.09 11.10 9.30
CA LEU A 93 11.80 11.58 8.12
C LEU A 93 12.13 13.07 8.21
N ARG A 94 11.19 13.92 8.66
CA ARG A 94 11.38 15.35 8.89
C ARG A 94 12.45 15.66 9.93
N ARG A 95 12.70 14.72 10.84
CA ARG A 95 13.77 14.79 11.86
C ARG A 95 15.08 14.15 11.40
N GLY A 96 15.18 13.73 10.14
CA GLY A 96 16.36 13.08 9.59
C GLY A 96 16.52 11.62 9.96
N ILE A 97 15.46 10.96 10.46
CA ILE A 97 15.45 9.53 10.73
C ILE A 97 14.91 8.83 9.49
N PHE A 98 15.78 8.20 8.71
CA PHE A 98 15.44 7.56 7.43
C PHE A 98 15.17 6.05 7.55
N PRO A 99 14.62 5.40 6.49
CA PRO A 99 14.38 3.97 6.48
C PRO A 99 15.63 3.13 6.79
N PRO A 100 15.49 2.02 7.50
CA PRO A 100 14.25 1.45 8.05
C PRO A 100 13.83 2.04 9.41
N ALA A 101 14.67 2.88 10.02
CA ALA A 101 14.40 3.43 11.34
C ALA A 101 13.17 4.33 11.37
N SER A 102 12.83 5.01 10.27
CA SER A 102 11.60 5.82 10.16
C SER A 102 10.34 5.02 10.44
N GLY A 103 10.29 3.76 10.00
CA GLY A 103 9.15 2.86 10.19
C GLY A 103 9.00 2.32 11.61
N SER A 104 10.11 2.23 12.37
CA SER A 104 10.12 1.60 13.70
C SER A 104 10.22 2.59 14.86
N PHE A 105 10.89 3.74 14.67
CA PHE A 105 11.16 4.66 15.77
C PHE A 105 9.90 5.32 16.30
N ARG A 106 9.53 4.98 17.54
CA ARG A 106 8.32 5.49 18.23
C ARG A 106 7.03 5.36 17.43
N ASN A 107 6.92 4.34 16.58
CA ASN A 107 5.78 4.11 15.73
C ASN A 107 4.96 2.91 16.24
N ALA A 108 3.95 3.19 17.06
CA ALA A 108 3.07 2.17 17.63
C ALA A 108 2.16 1.49 16.57
N TYR A 109 2.06 2.06 15.39
CA TYR A 109 1.21 1.58 14.29
C TYR A 109 2.00 0.84 13.20
N SER A 110 3.28 0.53 13.44
CA SER A 110 4.20 -0.01 12.43
C SER A 110 3.78 -1.36 11.83
N GLU A 111 2.83 -2.07 12.42
CA GLU A 111 2.27 -3.31 11.86
C GLU A 111 0.82 -3.16 11.38
N TRP A 112 0.33 -1.93 11.25
CA TRP A 112 -1.02 -1.66 10.73
C TRP A 112 -1.07 -1.76 9.20
N ILE A 113 -2.27 -1.47 8.64
CA ILE A 113 -2.63 -1.76 7.25
C ILE A 113 -1.95 -0.88 6.19
N GLY A 114 -1.38 0.27 6.57
CA GLY A 114 -1.00 1.31 5.60
C GLY A 114 -0.10 0.86 4.45
N ALA A 115 0.84 -0.06 4.66
CA ALA A 115 1.63 -0.60 3.56
C ALA A 115 0.78 -1.48 2.61
N GLN A 116 -0.13 -2.29 3.14
CA GLN A 116 -0.99 -3.15 2.35
C GLN A 116 -1.85 -2.37 1.35
N MET A 117 -2.41 -1.24 1.77
CA MET A 117 -3.31 -0.44 0.94
C MET A 117 -2.61 0.18 -0.27
N ARG A 118 -1.34 0.60 -0.14
CA ARG A 118 -0.64 1.38 -1.17
C ARG A 118 0.29 0.59 -2.07
N THR A 119 0.73 -0.61 -1.67
CA THR A 119 1.76 -1.35 -2.43
C THR A 119 1.23 -2.14 -3.62
N MET A 120 -0.08 -2.17 -3.86
CA MET A 120 -0.66 -2.74 -5.07
C MET A 120 0.00 -2.18 -6.35
N VAL A 121 0.35 -0.89 -6.38
CA VAL A 121 1.04 -0.28 -7.51
C VAL A 121 2.38 -0.96 -7.84
N CYS A 122 3.06 -1.53 -6.86
CA CYS A 122 4.29 -2.30 -7.09
C CYS A 122 4.04 -3.54 -7.98
N GLY A 123 2.89 -4.20 -7.80
CA GLY A 123 2.45 -5.28 -8.67
C GLY A 123 2.13 -4.81 -10.09
N LEU A 124 1.55 -3.63 -10.24
CA LEU A 124 1.28 -3.02 -11.55
C LEU A 124 2.56 -2.59 -12.27
N LEU A 125 3.63 -2.24 -11.55
CA LEU A 125 4.95 -1.92 -12.09
C LEU A 125 5.77 -3.16 -12.47
N ALA A 126 5.39 -4.33 -11.98
CA ALA A 126 6.03 -5.61 -12.24
C ALA A 126 5.00 -6.69 -12.63
N PRO A 127 4.27 -6.50 -13.76
CA PRO A 127 3.23 -7.42 -14.18
C PRO A 127 3.80 -8.81 -14.49
N GLY A 128 3.30 -9.85 -13.82
CA GLY A 128 3.76 -11.23 -14.00
C GLY A 128 5.16 -11.53 -13.41
N ASP A 129 5.75 -10.58 -12.68
CA ASP A 129 7.01 -10.76 -11.94
C ASP A 129 6.78 -10.49 -10.44
N PRO A 130 6.19 -11.45 -9.72
CA PRO A 130 5.84 -11.25 -8.31
C PRO A 130 7.05 -11.11 -7.38
N VAL A 131 8.24 -11.61 -7.78
CA VAL A 131 9.49 -11.43 -7.02
C VAL A 131 9.90 -9.97 -7.04
N LYS A 132 9.89 -9.35 -8.23
CA LYS A 132 10.17 -7.91 -8.38
C LYS A 132 9.11 -7.06 -7.69
N ALA A 133 7.83 -7.40 -7.81
CA ALA A 133 6.73 -6.72 -7.12
C ALA A 133 6.92 -6.75 -5.60
N ALA A 134 7.23 -7.91 -5.04
CA ALA A 134 7.51 -8.11 -3.62
C ALA A 134 8.71 -7.27 -3.14
N HIS A 135 9.78 -7.20 -3.94
CA HIS A 135 10.95 -6.38 -3.62
C HIS A 135 10.61 -4.88 -3.62
N LEU A 136 9.88 -4.38 -4.62
CA LEU A 136 9.43 -2.99 -4.66
C LEU A 136 8.55 -2.65 -3.46
N ALA A 137 7.62 -3.55 -3.12
CA ALA A 137 6.76 -3.40 -1.95
C ALA A 137 7.55 -3.40 -0.63
N TRP A 138 8.58 -4.22 -0.52
CA TRP A 138 9.47 -4.22 0.63
C TRP A 138 10.21 -2.89 0.78
N LEU A 139 10.71 -2.31 -0.33
CA LEU A 139 11.37 -1.00 -0.33
C LEU A 139 10.42 0.11 0.15
N ASP A 140 9.18 0.12 -0.31
CA ASP A 140 8.18 1.11 0.08
C ASP A 140 7.70 0.90 1.50
N SER A 141 7.31 -0.33 1.85
CA SER A 141 6.68 -0.64 3.14
C SER A 141 7.58 -0.30 4.33
N ARG A 142 8.88 -0.58 4.25
CA ARG A 142 9.84 -0.34 5.34
C ARG A 142 10.10 1.13 5.67
N ILE A 143 9.53 2.05 4.91
CA ILE A 143 9.57 3.49 5.22
C ILE A 143 8.76 3.77 6.48
N SER A 144 7.60 3.11 6.62
CA SER A 144 6.63 3.35 7.70
C SER A 144 6.24 2.13 8.51
N HIS A 145 6.60 0.92 8.06
CA HIS A 145 6.16 -0.32 8.68
C HIS A 145 7.31 -1.27 9.05
N THR A 146 6.95 -2.26 9.88
CA THR A 146 7.81 -3.37 10.32
C THR A 146 7.01 -4.67 10.28
N GLY A 147 7.66 -5.82 10.44
CA GLY A 147 7.01 -7.11 10.65
C GLY A 147 5.83 -7.39 9.73
N ASN A 148 4.68 -7.69 10.32
CA ASN A 148 3.46 -8.03 9.57
C ASN A 148 2.94 -6.89 8.67
N GLY A 149 3.19 -5.64 9.00
CA GLY A 149 2.85 -4.51 8.13
C GLY A 149 3.61 -4.55 6.80
N ILE A 150 4.90 -4.91 6.81
CA ILE A 150 5.70 -5.12 5.59
C ILE A 150 5.19 -6.35 4.82
N TYR A 151 4.92 -7.45 5.51
CA TYR A 151 4.45 -8.69 4.88
C TYR A 151 3.10 -8.49 4.18
N ALA A 152 2.20 -7.72 4.78
CA ALA A 152 0.93 -7.37 4.17
C ALA A 152 1.12 -6.58 2.86
N GLY A 153 2.06 -5.63 2.84
CA GLY A 153 2.43 -4.90 1.63
C GLY A 153 3.01 -5.81 0.54
N ILE A 154 3.94 -6.69 0.90
CA ILE A 154 4.52 -7.68 -0.02
C ILE A 154 3.43 -8.57 -0.63
N HIS A 155 2.52 -9.08 0.22
CA HIS A 155 1.41 -9.92 -0.23
C HIS A 155 0.52 -9.23 -1.25
N SER A 156 0.11 -7.97 -0.96
CA SER A 156 -0.72 -7.17 -1.87
C SER A 156 -0.05 -6.97 -3.23
N ALA A 157 1.23 -6.64 -3.25
CA ALA A 157 1.98 -6.44 -4.48
C ALA A 157 2.18 -7.73 -5.28
N ALA A 158 2.56 -8.82 -4.61
CA ALA A 158 2.73 -10.13 -5.25
C ALA A 158 1.42 -10.64 -5.86
N MET A 159 0.31 -10.52 -5.12
CA MET A 159 -1.02 -10.90 -5.58
C MET A 159 -1.42 -10.08 -6.83
N THR A 160 -1.19 -8.78 -6.82
CA THR A 160 -1.49 -7.91 -7.97
C THR A 160 -0.63 -8.27 -9.19
N SER A 161 0.64 -8.60 -8.99
CA SER A 161 1.53 -9.04 -10.08
C SER A 161 1.07 -10.39 -10.67
N LEU A 162 0.70 -11.35 -9.82
CA LEU A 162 0.20 -12.66 -10.23
C LEU A 162 -1.15 -12.57 -10.98
N ALA A 163 -1.98 -11.57 -10.71
CA ALA A 163 -3.25 -11.35 -11.40
C ALA A 163 -3.10 -11.10 -12.92
N PHE A 164 -1.90 -10.85 -13.41
CA PHE A 164 -1.61 -10.83 -14.85
C PHE A 164 -1.39 -12.22 -15.46
N LEU A 165 -1.26 -13.26 -14.63
CA LEU A 165 -1.00 -14.64 -15.02
C LEU A 165 -2.12 -15.62 -14.65
N MET A 166 -2.98 -15.24 -13.71
CA MET A 166 -3.99 -16.10 -13.11
C MET A 166 -5.33 -15.37 -13.01
N ASP A 167 -6.42 -16.09 -13.27
CA ASP A 167 -7.79 -15.56 -13.22
C ASP A 167 -8.56 -16.03 -11.97
N ASP A 168 -8.13 -17.12 -11.31
CA ASP A 168 -8.81 -17.62 -10.11
C ASP A 168 -8.35 -16.88 -8.85
N PRO A 169 -9.26 -16.13 -8.18
CA PRO A 169 -8.91 -15.39 -6.97
C PRO A 169 -8.42 -16.26 -5.80
N ARG A 170 -8.85 -17.51 -5.73
CA ARG A 170 -8.42 -18.45 -4.68
C ARG A 170 -7.01 -18.94 -4.93
N GLU A 171 -6.67 -19.14 -6.18
CA GLU A 171 -5.30 -19.48 -6.58
C GLU A 171 -4.37 -18.29 -6.36
N LEU A 172 -4.77 -17.08 -6.74
CA LEU A 172 -4.03 -15.85 -6.45
C LEU A 172 -3.70 -15.70 -4.96
N LEU A 173 -4.69 -15.88 -4.09
CA LEU A 173 -4.48 -15.82 -2.64
C LEU A 173 -3.52 -16.89 -2.13
N ARG A 174 -3.57 -18.10 -2.68
CA ARG A 174 -2.68 -19.19 -2.29
C ARG A 174 -1.25 -18.95 -2.74
N GLU A 175 -1.05 -18.59 -4.00
CA GLU A 175 0.27 -18.41 -4.58
C GLU A 175 0.98 -17.16 -4.04
N SER A 176 0.25 -16.08 -3.77
CA SER A 176 0.83 -14.86 -3.20
C SER A 176 1.41 -15.05 -1.78
N ARG A 177 0.96 -16.06 -1.05
CA ARG A 177 1.50 -16.44 0.27
C ARG A 177 2.97 -16.93 0.20
N ASN A 178 3.40 -17.46 -0.93
CA ASN A 178 4.77 -17.95 -1.12
C ASN A 178 5.83 -16.85 -1.05
N PHE A 179 5.43 -15.57 -1.08
CA PHE A 179 6.31 -14.40 -0.98
C PHE A 179 6.45 -13.87 0.46
N ILE A 180 5.82 -14.53 1.42
CA ILE A 180 5.86 -14.17 2.84
C ILE A 180 6.49 -15.32 3.62
N PRO A 181 7.33 -15.05 4.64
CA PRO A 181 7.89 -16.11 5.49
C PRO A 181 6.77 -16.92 6.16
N ALA A 182 6.90 -18.25 6.12
CA ALA A 182 5.85 -19.18 6.57
C ALA A 182 5.59 -19.16 8.09
N ASP A 183 6.53 -18.61 8.88
CA ASP A 183 6.48 -18.52 10.34
C ASP A 183 5.95 -17.19 10.86
N THR A 184 5.28 -16.42 10.02
CA THR A 184 4.70 -15.12 10.40
C THR A 184 3.28 -15.24 10.92
N LEU A 185 2.88 -14.28 11.76
CA LEU A 185 1.48 -14.16 12.22
C LEU A 185 0.52 -13.67 11.11
N PHE A 186 1.06 -13.24 9.98
CA PHE A 186 0.26 -12.80 8.84
C PHE A 186 -0.36 -13.97 8.06
N LEU A 187 0.28 -15.13 8.04
CA LEU A 187 -0.22 -16.36 7.41
C LEU A 187 -0.98 -17.22 8.40
#